data_ac593be81060ec25df42fd5181b3ded4
#
_entry.id   ac593be81060ec25df42fd5181b3ded4
#
_cell.length_a   1.000
_cell.length_b   1.000
_cell.length_c   1.000
_cell.angle_alpha   90.00
_cell.angle_beta   90.00
_cell.angle_gamma   90.00
#
_symmetry.space_group_name_H-M   'P 1'
#
loop_
_entity.id
_entity.type
_entity.pdbx_description
1 polymer ?
#
loop_
_entity_poly.entity_id
_entity_poly.type
_entity_poly.pdbx_seq_one_letter_code
_entity_poly.pdbx_strand_id
1 'polypeptide(L)'
;MTVSVVSSLSISPVLRQTRNARTFSITSIRCSSSPSSTMEEHPKRVVVCGGGVIGVCTAYFLAKRGAAVTLVEKSAVACAASGKAGGFLALDWCDSGALSSLARASFNLHRSLAQELDGPQSYGYRPLSTLSLSITETDSQATPSGSKPSIVPNWVDGPVRSPRTIGTRETTAQVHPQLFTRTLISKAVENYGAEVVIGKLESVEVEEGRVKSVALEGGRVIESDAVVLALGPWSCKLELLSSIFRVHGLKAHSIVLEPKNPDAITPHALFLTYHPSQGGKPLDPEVYPRPTGIFTILTLKILLLLPRNYFLMF
;
A
#
# COMPACT_ATOMS: atom_id res chain seq x y z
N MET A 1 -14.28 -12.44 -20.92
CA MET A 1 -13.25 -11.57 -20.32
C MET A 1 -13.97 -10.50 -19.52
N THR A 2 -13.87 -10.53 -18.21
CA THR A 2 -14.50 -9.51 -17.37
C THR A 2 -13.45 -8.43 -17.08
N VAL A 3 -13.73 -7.19 -17.47
CA VAL A 3 -12.85 -6.05 -17.19
C VAL A 3 -13.47 -5.21 -16.11
N SER A 4 -12.78 -5.07 -14.98
CA SER A 4 -13.18 -4.19 -13.89
C SER A 4 -12.19 -3.03 -13.78
N VAL A 5 -12.68 -1.80 -13.93
CA VAL A 5 -11.86 -0.59 -13.76
C VAL A 5 -11.97 -0.13 -12.30
N VAL A 6 -10.85 -0.08 -11.62
CA VAL A 6 -10.78 0.35 -10.22
C VAL A 6 -9.95 1.62 -10.13
N SER A 7 -10.49 2.69 -9.58
CA SER A 7 -9.74 3.90 -9.28
C SER A 7 -9.23 3.91 -7.85
N SER A 8 -7.96 4.18 -7.66
CA SER A 8 -7.31 4.30 -6.34
C SER A 8 -6.74 5.70 -6.15
N LEU A 9 -6.64 6.12 -4.89
CA LEU A 9 -5.98 7.36 -4.49
C LEU A 9 -4.59 7.02 -3.99
N SER A 10 -3.58 7.61 -4.59
CA SER A 10 -2.17 7.50 -4.20
C SER A 10 -1.69 8.85 -3.66
N ILE A 11 -0.77 8.86 -2.71
CA ILE A 11 -0.22 10.08 -2.10
C ILE A 11 1.25 10.17 -2.48
N SER A 12 1.64 11.27 -3.11
CA SER A 12 3.05 11.65 -3.26
C SER A 12 3.36 12.79 -2.29
N PRO A 13 4.34 12.66 -1.38
CA PRO A 13 4.74 13.77 -0.53
C PRO A 13 5.57 14.78 -1.34
N VAL A 14 4.96 15.89 -1.73
CA VAL A 14 5.71 17.04 -2.23
C VAL A 14 6.02 17.94 -1.04
N LEU A 15 7.18 17.76 -0.45
CA LEU A 15 7.73 18.66 0.57
C LEU A 15 8.27 19.93 -0.12
N ARG A 16 7.46 20.98 -0.20
CA ARG A 16 7.95 22.34 -0.42
C ARG A 16 8.26 22.95 0.93
N GLN A 17 9.56 23.14 1.23
CA GLN A 17 10.00 23.94 2.37
C GLN A 17 9.64 25.39 2.14
N THR A 18 8.66 25.91 2.86
CA THR A 18 8.50 27.34 3.08
C THR A 18 9.25 27.71 4.36
N ARG A 19 10.28 28.56 4.22
CA ARG A 19 11.00 29.18 5.34
C ARG A 19 10.05 30.11 6.11
N ASN A 20 9.54 29.61 7.22
CA ASN A 20 9.20 30.37 8.44
C ASN A 20 8.96 29.32 9.54
N ALA A 21 10.07 28.88 10.12
CA ALA A 21 10.03 27.94 11.23
C ALA A 21 9.79 28.72 12.53
N ARG A 22 8.59 28.59 13.07
CA ARG A 22 8.43 28.66 14.52
C ARG A 22 8.95 27.37 15.10
N THR A 23 10.04 27.47 15.83
CA THR A 23 10.69 26.36 16.52
C THR A 23 9.73 25.80 17.56
N PHE A 24 9.10 24.67 17.29
CA PHE A 24 8.45 23.88 18.32
C PHE A 24 9.52 22.98 18.96
N SER A 25 9.75 23.21 20.25
CA SER A 25 10.64 22.36 21.04
C SER A 25 10.01 20.97 21.19
N ILE A 26 10.63 19.98 20.58
CA ILE A 26 10.29 18.57 20.82
C ILE A 26 10.88 18.22 22.19
N THR A 27 10.02 18.22 23.21
CA THR A 27 10.40 17.71 24.53
C THR A 27 10.62 16.22 24.43
N SER A 28 11.86 15.78 24.56
CA SER A 28 12.21 14.37 24.64
C SER A 28 11.54 13.76 25.87
N ILE A 29 10.68 12.78 25.66
CA ILE A 29 10.12 11.98 26.75
C ILE A 29 11.24 11.06 27.27
N ARG A 30 11.83 11.43 28.41
CA ARG A 30 12.68 10.52 29.20
C ARG A 30 11.77 9.60 29.96
N CYS A 31 11.83 8.30 29.68
CA CYS A 31 11.36 7.27 30.59
C CYS A 31 12.25 7.26 31.83
N SER A 32 11.79 7.81 32.93
CA SER A 32 12.38 7.59 34.24
C SER A 32 11.70 6.33 34.84
N SER A 33 12.46 5.23 34.89
CA SER A 33 12.08 4.05 35.66
C SER A 33 12.29 4.31 37.13
N SER A 34 11.21 4.50 37.89
CA SER A 34 11.20 4.36 39.36
C SER A 34 10.27 3.21 39.72
N PRO A 35 10.68 2.22 40.49
CA PRO A 35 9.79 1.17 40.95
C PRO A 35 9.06 1.64 42.20
N SER A 36 7.76 1.87 42.13
CA SER A 36 6.90 1.91 43.33
C SER A 36 5.46 1.61 42.99
N SER A 37 4.91 0.70 43.77
CA SER A 37 3.51 0.33 43.96
C SER A 37 2.83 -0.44 42.85
N THR A 38 2.41 -1.64 43.20
CA THR A 38 1.47 -2.53 42.50
C THR A 38 0.10 -1.88 42.38
N MET A 39 -0.04 -0.94 41.45
CA MET A 39 -1.33 -0.66 40.81
C MET A 39 -1.34 -1.54 39.57
N GLU A 40 -2.40 -2.33 39.39
CA GLU A 40 -2.66 -3.01 38.12
C GLU A 40 -2.64 -1.92 37.04
N GLU A 41 -1.55 -1.84 36.28
CA GLU A 41 -1.48 -0.94 35.14
C GLU A 41 -2.46 -1.46 34.07
N HIS A 42 -3.63 -0.85 34.02
CA HIS A 42 -4.57 -1.13 32.92
C HIS A 42 -3.88 -0.90 31.58
N PRO A 43 -4.09 -1.78 30.59
CA PRO A 43 -3.47 -1.63 29.29
C PRO A 43 -3.86 -0.27 28.67
N LYS A 44 -2.88 0.41 28.11
CA LYS A 44 -3.09 1.72 27.47
C LYS A 44 -4.14 1.60 26.36
N ARG A 45 -5.20 2.40 26.44
CA ARG A 45 -6.26 2.44 25.41
C ARG A 45 -5.80 3.31 24.26
N VAL A 46 -5.72 2.72 23.07
CA VAL A 46 -5.28 3.42 21.86
C VAL A 46 -6.34 3.32 20.77
N VAL A 47 -6.82 4.47 20.29
CA VAL A 47 -7.70 4.52 19.13
C VAL A 47 -6.88 4.79 17.88
N VAL A 48 -6.99 3.91 16.88
CA VAL A 48 -6.35 4.07 15.56
C VAL A 48 -7.41 4.42 14.54
N CYS A 49 -7.35 5.63 13.99
CA CYS A 49 -8.31 6.13 13.01
C CYS A 49 -7.81 5.92 11.58
N GLY A 50 -8.47 5.04 10.86
CA GLY A 50 -8.18 4.68 9.47
C GLY A 50 -7.81 3.21 9.29
N GLY A 51 -8.65 2.46 8.58
CA GLY A 51 -8.49 1.02 8.28
C GLY A 51 -7.66 0.72 7.04
N GLY A 52 -6.80 1.64 6.60
CA GLY A 52 -5.76 1.39 5.59
C GLY A 52 -4.57 0.61 6.17
N VAL A 53 -3.61 0.22 5.31
CA VAL A 53 -2.45 -0.57 5.73
C VAL A 53 -1.66 0.06 6.88
N ILE A 54 -1.51 1.39 6.90
CA ILE A 54 -0.77 2.10 7.96
C ILE A 54 -1.49 1.95 9.30
N GLY A 55 -2.80 2.24 9.34
CA GLY A 55 -3.57 2.11 10.58
C GLY A 55 -3.67 0.67 11.06
N VAL A 56 -3.93 -0.27 10.16
CA VAL A 56 -4.04 -1.69 10.50
C VAL A 56 -2.72 -2.27 11.01
N CYS A 57 -1.58 -1.98 10.34
CA CYS A 57 -0.27 -2.40 10.85
C CYS A 57 0.01 -1.80 12.23
N THR A 58 -0.31 -0.53 12.44
CA THR A 58 -0.16 0.13 13.74
C THR A 58 -1.02 -0.55 14.80
N ALA A 59 -2.29 -0.80 14.51
CA ALA A 59 -3.22 -1.49 15.40
C ALA A 59 -2.72 -2.91 15.77
N TYR A 60 -2.29 -3.68 14.76
CA TYR A 60 -1.75 -5.02 14.95
C TYR A 60 -0.55 -5.02 15.91
N PHE A 61 0.45 -4.17 15.65
CA PHE A 61 1.66 -4.16 16.47
C PHE A 61 1.46 -3.55 17.86
N LEU A 62 0.52 -2.62 18.03
CA LEU A 62 0.16 -2.10 19.36
C LEU A 62 -0.57 -3.17 20.17
N ALA A 63 -1.57 -3.83 19.60
CA ALA A 63 -2.30 -4.91 20.25
C ALA A 63 -1.36 -6.09 20.61
N LYS A 64 -0.47 -6.49 19.69
CA LYS A 64 0.55 -7.52 19.94
C LYS A 64 1.50 -7.16 21.10
N ARG A 65 1.62 -5.86 21.43
CA ARG A 65 2.41 -5.36 22.58
C ARG A 65 1.57 -5.12 23.85
N GLY A 66 0.32 -5.55 23.86
CA GLY A 66 -0.54 -5.49 25.03
C GLY A 66 -1.34 -4.20 25.19
N ALA A 67 -1.39 -3.31 24.19
CA ALA A 67 -2.29 -2.18 24.22
C ALA A 67 -3.75 -2.60 23.94
N ALA A 68 -4.72 -1.99 24.63
CA ALA A 68 -6.13 -2.11 24.29
C ALA A 68 -6.41 -1.22 23.05
N VAL A 69 -6.57 -1.84 21.88
CA VAL A 69 -6.66 -1.13 20.60
C VAL A 69 -8.06 -1.15 20.03
N THR A 70 -8.59 0.02 19.68
CA THR A 70 -9.79 0.16 18.85
C THR A 70 -9.42 0.79 17.50
N LEU A 71 -9.61 0.05 16.40
CA LEU A 71 -9.48 0.55 15.04
C LEU A 71 -10.80 1.16 14.60
N VAL A 72 -10.81 2.44 14.26
CA VAL A 72 -11.96 3.15 13.68
C VAL A 72 -11.78 3.28 12.19
N GLU A 73 -12.75 2.79 11.41
CA GLU A 73 -12.76 2.90 9.95
C GLU A 73 -14.12 3.39 9.46
N LYS A 74 -14.11 4.34 8.54
CA LYS A 74 -15.34 4.98 8.07
C LYS A 74 -16.30 4.02 7.37
N SER A 75 -15.79 3.06 6.58
CA SER A 75 -16.63 2.20 5.72
C SER A 75 -16.21 0.74 5.78
N ALA A 76 -15.04 0.40 5.28
CA ALA A 76 -14.53 -0.97 5.30
C ALA A 76 -13.00 -0.99 5.27
N VAL A 77 -12.41 -1.94 5.98
CA VAL A 77 -10.94 -2.13 6.02
C VAL A 77 -10.41 -2.38 4.61
N ALA A 78 -9.35 -1.67 4.26
CA ALA A 78 -8.66 -1.75 2.97
C ALA A 78 -9.57 -1.47 1.75
N CYS A 79 -10.58 -0.61 1.88
CA CYS A 79 -11.47 -0.27 0.77
C CYS A 79 -10.92 0.83 -0.17
N ALA A 80 -9.91 1.57 0.28
CA ALA A 80 -9.29 2.66 -0.47
C ALA A 80 -7.93 2.24 -1.09
N ALA A 81 -6.93 3.11 -1.09
CA ALA A 81 -5.63 2.90 -1.73
C ALA A 81 -4.95 1.59 -1.31
N SER A 82 -5.00 1.24 -0.03
CA SER A 82 -4.38 0.02 0.50
C SER A 82 -4.96 -1.28 -0.05
N GLY A 83 -6.22 -1.27 -0.52
CA GLY A 83 -6.84 -2.45 -1.12
C GLY A 83 -6.72 -2.52 -2.65
N LYS A 84 -6.20 -1.47 -3.27
CA LYS A 84 -6.18 -1.30 -4.74
C LYS A 84 -4.76 -1.13 -5.31
N ALA A 85 -3.75 -1.17 -4.45
CA ALA A 85 -2.34 -1.09 -4.84
C ALA A 85 -1.86 -2.35 -5.58
N GLY A 86 -0.73 -2.26 -6.27
CA GLY A 86 -0.06 -3.40 -6.91
C GLY A 86 0.43 -4.46 -5.93
N GLY A 87 0.78 -4.06 -4.72
CA GLY A 87 1.29 -4.95 -3.69
C GLY A 87 2.73 -5.38 -3.91
N PHE A 88 3.46 -4.65 -4.71
CA PHE A 88 4.86 -4.88 -4.99
C PHE A 88 5.75 -4.44 -3.82
N LEU A 89 6.77 -5.23 -3.51
CA LEU A 89 7.75 -5.02 -2.45
C LEU A 89 9.15 -5.10 -3.04
N ALA A 90 10.00 -4.13 -2.72
CA ALA A 90 11.40 -4.11 -3.13
C ALA A 90 12.32 -3.84 -1.93
N LEU A 91 13.41 -4.59 -1.84
CA LEU A 91 14.40 -4.50 -0.75
C LEU A 91 15.29 -3.28 -0.90
N ASP A 92 15.80 -3.03 -2.10
CA ASP A 92 16.99 -2.21 -2.37
C ASP A 92 16.73 -0.99 -3.28
N TRP A 93 15.49 -0.80 -3.73
CA TRP A 93 15.16 0.30 -4.65
C TRP A 93 15.29 1.71 -4.04
N CYS A 94 15.40 1.79 -2.72
CA CYS A 94 15.59 3.05 -1.99
C CYS A 94 17.02 3.24 -1.48
N ASP A 95 17.97 2.39 -1.86
CA ASP A 95 19.32 2.35 -1.27
C ASP A 95 20.14 3.63 -1.43
N SER A 96 19.89 4.42 -2.46
CA SER A 96 20.54 5.71 -2.65
C SER A 96 19.90 6.86 -1.88
N GLY A 97 18.82 6.61 -1.13
CA GLY A 97 18.00 7.65 -0.51
C GLY A 97 17.88 7.52 1.02
N ALA A 98 17.30 8.56 1.62
CA ALA A 98 17.05 8.64 3.06
C ALA A 98 16.11 7.53 3.58
N LEU A 99 15.37 6.85 2.71
CA LEU A 99 14.44 5.79 3.05
C LEU A 99 15.04 4.39 3.01
N SER A 100 16.33 4.24 2.69
CA SER A 100 16.98 2.93 2.51
C SER A 100 16.77 2.00 3.71
N SER A 101 17.12 2.45 4.91
CA SER A 101 16.99 1.63 6.13
C SER A 101 15.54 1.23 6.41
N LEU A 102 14.58 2.15 6.19
CA LEU A 102 13.15 1.88 6.37
C LEU A 102 12.65 0.86 5.34
N ALA A 103 13.01 1.02 4.07
CA ALA A 103 12.61 0.11 2.99
C ALA A 103 13.12 -1.32 3.24
N ARG A 104 14.40 -1.46 3.61
CA ARG A 104 15.01 -2.76 3.94
C ARG A 104 14.37 -3.40 5.18
N ALA A 105 14.15 -2.62 6.23
CA ALA A 105 13.48 -3.12 7.44
C ALA A 105 12.03 -3.57 7.11
N SER A 106 11.29 -2.79 6.33
CA SER A 106 9.93 -3.09 5.91
C SER A 106 9.85 -4.36 5.04
N PHE A 107 10.75 -4.50 4.06
CA PHE A 107 10.81 -5.70 3.22
C PHE A 107 11.07 -6.97 4.05
N ASN A 108 12.04 -6.91 4.96
CA ASN A 108 12.34 -8.03 5.85
C ASN A 108 11.19 -8.34 6.82
N LEU A 109 10.49 -7.30 7.31
CA LEU A 109 9.31 -7.48 8.16
C LEU A 109 8.17 -8.15 7.39
N HIS A 110 7.93 -7.80 6.12
CA HIS A 110 6.96 -8.51 5.27
C HIS A 110 7.30 -10.00 5.12
N ARG A 111 8.59 -10.34 4.98
CA ARG A 111 9.06 -11.74 4.93
C ARG A 111 8.78 -12.47 6.24
N SER A 112 9.07 -11.84 7.38
CA SER A 112 8.81 -12.43 8.70
C SER A 112 7.32 -12.60 8.99
N LEU A 113 6.50 -11.59 8.64
CA LEU A 113 5.04 -11.67 8.76
C LEU A 113 4.47 -12.76 7.85
N ALA A 114 5.05 -13.00 6.68
CA ALA A 114 4.62 -14.06 5.79
C ALA A 114 4.88 -15.46 6.38
N GLN A 115 5.94 -15.61 7.17
CA GLN A 115 6.19 -16.85 7.93
C GLN A 115 5.24 -16.98 9.12
N GLU A 116 5.02 -15.89 9.87
CA GLU A 116 4.18 -15.88 11.06
C GLU A 116 2.68 -16.11 10.76
N LEU A 117 2.21 -15.57 9.63
CA LEU A 117 0.77 -15.50 9.29
C LEU A 117 0.38 -16.41 8.12
N ASP A 118 1.24 -17.35 7.73
CA ASP A 118 1.04 -18.15 6.52
C ASP A 118 0.71 -17.28 5.30
N GLY A 119 1.59 -16.33 5.03
CA GLY A 119 1.40 -15.30 4.01
C GLY A 119 1.10 -15.82 2.60
N PRO A 120 1.74 -16.90 2.13
CA PRO A 120 1.42 -17.50 0.84
C PRO A 120 -0.06 -17.85 0.69
N GLN A 121 -0.68 -18.45 1.70
CA GLN A 121 -2.08 -18.87 1.68
C GLN A 121 -3.02 -17.73 2.09
N SER A 122 -2.66 -16.97 3.14
CA SER A 122 -3.54 -15.95 3.72
C SER A 122 -3.71 -14.71 2.83
N TYR A 123 -2.64 -14.27 2.16
CA TYR A 123 -2.65 -13.05 1.37
C TYR A 123 -1.73 -13.05 0.14
N GLY A 124 -1.35 -14.24 -0.32
CA GLY A 124 -0.61 -14.42 -1.56
C GLY A 124 0.79 -13.81 -1.54
N TYR A 125 1.49 -13.83 -0.39
CA TYR A 125 2.90 -13.44 -0.35
C TYR A 125 3.73 -14.38 -1.21
N ARG A 126 4.51 -13.83 -2.13
CA ARG A 126 5.46 -14.62 -2.91
C ARG A 126 6.66 -13.79 -3.37
N PRO A 127 7.86 -14.36 -3.35
CA PRO A 127 9.00 -13.83 -4.10
C PRO A 127 8.71 -13.87 -5.60
N LEU A 128 9.14 -12.84 -6.33
CA LEU A 128 8.97 -12.77 -7.78
C LEU A 128 10.19 -12.14 -8.45
N SER A 129 10.35 -12.36 -9.75
CA SER A 129 11.32 -11.64 -10.56
C SER A 129 10.70 -10.38 -11.13
N THR A 130 11.51 -9.35 -11.35
CA THR A 130 11.03 -8.08 -11.83
C THR A 130 11.81 -7.65 -13.07
N LEU A 131 11.08 -7.33 -14.14
CA LEU A 131 11.64 -6.96 -15.42
C LEU A 131 11.24 -5.53 -15.80
N SER A 132 12.18 -4.82 -16.41
CA SER A 132 11.89 -3.60 -17.15
C SER A 132 11.87 -3.93 -18.65
N LEU A 133 10.83 -3.49 -19.34
CA LEU A 133 10.61 -3.74 -20.76
C LEU A 133 10.21 -2.45 -21.46
N SER A 134 10.66 -2.24 -22.72
CA SER A 134 10.20 -1.16 -23.57
C SER A 134 9.30 -1.71 -24.68
N ILE A 135 8.20 -1.03 -24.95
CA ILE A 135 7.20 -1.38 -25.97
C ILE A 135 6.95 -0.16 -26.84
N THR A 136 7.01 -0.33 -28.15
CA THR A 136 6.66 0.71 -29.12
C THR A 136 5.40 0.29 -29.86
N GLU A 137 4.42 1.17 -29.98
CA GLU A 137 3.14 0.86 -30.62
C GLU A 137 3.31 0.42 -32.07
N THR A 138 4.27 1.00 -32.79
CA THR A 138 4.59 0.64 -34.18
C THR A 138 5.11 -0.78 -34.33
N ASP A 139 5.78 -1.32 -33.31
CA ASP A 139 6.33 -2.68 -33.34
C ASP A 139 5.20 -3.73 -33.25
N SER A 140 4.05 -3.39 -32.69
CA SER A 140 2.90 -4.30 -32.57
C SER A 140 2.28 -4.68 -33.94
N GLN A 141 2.60 -3.93 -34.97
CA GLN A 141 2.15 -4.21 -36.35
C GLN A 141 3.23 -4.98 -37.18
N ALA A 142 4.45 -5.07 -36.68
CA ALA A 142 5.51 -5.82 -37.34
C ALA A 142 5.42 -7.31 -36.95
N THR A 143 5.53 -8.20 -37.94
CA THR A 143 5.72 -9.63 -37.67
C THR A 143 6.99 -9.81 -36.86
N PRO A 144 6.95 -10.58 -35.73
CA PRO A 144 8.11 -10.79 -34.90
C PRO A 144 9.23 -11.47 -35.70
N SER A 145 10.24 -10.71 -36.14
CA SER A 145 11.40 -11.26 -36.79
C SER A 145 12.55 -11.47 -35.83
N GLY A 146 12.35 -12.37 -34.84
CA GLY A 146 13.40 -12.70 -33.88
C GLY A 146 12.89 -13.62 -32.79
N SER A 147 13.77 -14.42 -32.20
CA SER A 147 13.46 -15.23 -31.03
C SER A 147 13.26 -14.32 -29.84
N LYS A 148 12.18 -14.55 -29.06
CA LYS A 148 11.92 -13.87 -27.81
C LYS A 148 13.10 -14.03 -26.85
N PRO A 149 13.58 -12.95 -26.20
CA PRO A 149 14.67 -13.07 -25.22
C PRO A 149 14.28 -14.02 -24.07
N SER A 150 15.19 -14.90 -23.69
CA SER A 150 14.93 -15.97 -22.69
C SER A 150 14.51 -15.48 -21.31
N ILE A 151 14.84 -14.22 -20.95
CA ILE A 151 14.43 -13.62 -19.67
C ILE A 151 12.95 -13.18 -19.65
N VAL A 152 12.31 -13.05 -20.83
CA VAL A 152 10.92 -12.58 -20.93
C VAL A 152 9.99 -13.78 -20.78
N PRO A 153 9.04 -13.75 -19.82
CA PRO A 153 8.11 -14.85 -19.59
C PRO A 153 7.29 -15.19 -20.84
N ASN A 154 6.93 -16.47 -20.99
CA ASN A 154 6.17 -16.93 -22.16
C ASN A 154 4.80 -16.28 -22.30
N TRP A 155 4.17 -15.90 -21.19
CA TRP A 155 2.87 -15.24 -21.19
C TRP A 155 2.90 -13.77 -21.63
N VAL A 156 4.09 -13.16 -21.73
CA VAL A 156 4.25 -11.83 -22.34
C VAL A 156 4.30 -12.03 -23.84
N ASP A 157 3.24 -11.67 -24.54
CA ASP A 157 3.13 -11.75 -25.98
C ASP A 157 3.45 -10.42 -26.66
N GLY A 158 3.97 -10.49 -27.88
CA GLY A 158 4.33 -9.31 -28.66
C GLY A 158 5.79 -8.85 -28.54
N PRO A 159 6.18 -7.89 -29.39
CA PRO A 159 7.54 -7.41 -29.47
C PRO A 159 7.88 -6.55 -28.24
N VAL A 160 8.92 -6.95 -27.53
CA VAL A 160 9.49 -6.19 -26.42
C VAL A 160 10.94 -5.81 -26.75
N ARG A 161 11.34 -4.62 -26.32
CA ARG A 161 12.71 -4.12 -26.48
C ARG A 161 13.39 -3.95 -25.14
N SER A 162 14.72 -4.05 -25.16
CA SER A 162 15.61 -3.79 -24.03
C SER A 162 15.17 -4.46 -22.71
N PRO A 163 14.84 -5.76 -22.71
CA PRO A 163 14.46 -6.45 -21.50
C PRO A 163 15.63 -6.50 -20.52
N ARG A 164 15.38 -6.13 -19.26
CA ARG A 164 16.37 -6.14 -18.17
C ARG A 164 15.75 -6.65 -16.91
N THR A 165 16.47 -7.46 -16.16
CA THR A 165 16.13 -7.79 -14.76
C THR A 165 16.45 -6.58 -13.89
N ILE A 166 15.46 -6.10 -13.15
CA ILE A 166 15.60 -4.99 -12.20
C ILE A 166 15.27 -5.41 -10.76
N GLY A 167 14.95 -6.68 -10.55
CA GLY A 167 14.75 -7.30 -9.24
C GLY A 167 14.71 -8.81 -9.35
N THR A 168 15.23 -9.49 -8.35
CA THR A 168 15.27 -10.96 -8.26
C THR A 168 14.33 -11.46 -7.17
N ARG A 169 14.15 -12.76 -7.07
CA ARG A 169 13.31 -13.38 -6.03
C ARG A 169 13.84 -13.13 -4.60
N GLU A 170 15.09 -12.74 -4.47
CA GLU A 170 15.73 -12.36 -3.20
C GLU A 170 15.43 -10.90 -2.84
N THR A 171 15.27 -10.04 -3.84
CA THR A 171 15.15 -8.59 -3.65
C THR A 171 13.77 -8.03 -3.96
N THR A 172 12.89 -8.82 -4.59
CA THR A 172 11.52 -8.40 -4.87
C THR A 172 10.49 -9.46 -4.49
N ALA A 173 9.34 -9.00 -4.01
CA ALA A 173 8.23 -9.85 -3.61
C ALA A 173 6.90 -9.16 -3.89
N GLN A 174 5.81 -9.89 -3.67
CA GLN A 174 4.46 -9.40 -3.84
C GLN A 174 3.56 -9.88 -2.71
N VAL A 175 2.57 -9.07 -2.38
CA VAL A 175 1.41 -9.42 -1.56
C VAL A 175 0.12 -9.07 -2.29
N HIS A 176 -0.99 -9.69 -1.93
CA HIS A 176 -2.30 -9.12 -2.25
C HIS A 176 -2.65 -8.08 -1.18
N PRO A 177 -2.59 -6.75 -1.48
CA PRO A 177 -2.57 -5.72 -0.46
C PRO A 177 -3.85 -5.65 0.37
N GLN A 178 -5.01 -5.92 -0.23
CA GLN A 178 -6.27 -5.97 0.49
C GLN A 178 -6.32 -7.15 1.46
N LEU A 179 -5.92 -8.34 1.01
CA LEU A 179 -5.89 -9.54 1.85
C LEU A 179 -4.87 -9.39 2.98
N PHE A 180 -3.66 -8.88 2.68
CA PHE A 180 -2.64 -8.58 3.69
C PHE A 180 -3.20 -7.69 4.80
N THR A 181 -3.80 -6.57 4.43
CA THR A 181 -4.36 -5.62 5.40
C THR A 181 -5.49 -6.25 6.22
N ARG A 182 -6.38 -7.01 5.59
CA ARG A 182 -7.48 -7.68 6.28
C ARG A 182 -7.00 -8.82 7.18
N THR A 183 -6.02 -9.60 6.76
CA THR A 183 -5.43 -10.67 7.58
C THR A 183 -4.83 -10.10 8.86
N LEU A 184 -4.07 -9.00 8.76
CA LEU A 184 -3.47 -8.39 9.95
C LEU A 184 -4.52 -7.93 10.97
N ILE A 185 -5.60 -7.28 10.53
CA ILE A 185 -6.62 -6.84 11.48
C ILE A 185 -7.42 -8.02 12.05
N SER A 186 -7.72 -9.05 11.25
CA SER A 186 -8.35 -10.27 11.77
C SER A 186 -7.49 -10.91 12.85
N LYS A 187 -6.18 -11.01 12.62
CA LYS A 187 -5.24 -11.56 13.62
C LYS A 187 -5.09 -10.65 14.84
N ALA A 188 -5.18 -9.33 14.69
CA ALA A 188 -5.20 -8.41 15.81
C ALA A 188 -6.45 -8.63 16.71
N VAL A 189 -7.61 -8.85 16.10
CA VAL A 189 -8.85 -9.15 16.80
C VAL A 189 -8.79 -10.53 17.46
N GLU A 190 -8.44 -11.57 16.68
CA GLU A 190 -8.47 -12.96 17.14
C GLU A 190 -7.45 -13.24 18.25
N ASN A 191 -6.22 -12.74 18.12
CA ASN A 191 -5.11 -13.13 18.99
C ASN A 191 -4.81 -12.13 20.10
N TYR A 192 -5.18 -10.85 19.91
CA TYR A 192 -4.77 -9.76 20.80
C TYR A 192 -5.93 -8.90 21.29
N GLY A 193 -7.18 -9.26 20.98
CA GLY A 193 -8.36 -8.58 21.49
C GLY A 193 -8.58 -7.16 20.96
N ALA A 194 -8.00 -6.82 19.79
CA ALA A 194 -8.29 -5.54 19.16
C ALA A 194 -9.75 -5.45 18.71
N GLU A 195 -10.32 -4.26 18.77
CA GLU A 195 -11.69 -4.01 18.32
C GLU A 195 -11.71 -3.24 17.00
N VAL A 196 -12.71 -3.50 16.16
CA VAL A 196 -12.96 -2.74 14.94
C VAL A 196 -14.32 -2.05 15.04
N VAL A 197 -14.32 -0.74 14.91
CA VAL A 197 -15.51 0.09 14.91
C VAL A 197 -15.69 0.74 13.55
N ILE A 198 -16.81 0.46 12.91
CA ILE A 198 -17.20 1.18 11.69
C ILE A 198 -17.88 2.47 12.07
N GLY A 199 -17.27 3.59 11.70
CA GLY A 199 -17.74 4.93 12.01
C GLY A 199 -16.82 5.99 11.46
N LYS A 200 -17.36 7.15 11.13
CA LYS A 200 -16.57 8.28 10.62
C LYS A 200 -16.05 9.11 11.79
N LEU A 201 -14.76 9.32 11.84
CA LEU A 201 -14.13 10.23 12.79
C LEU A 201 -14.68 11.64 12.57
N GLU A 202 -15.15 12.27 13.63
CA GLU A 202 -15.59 13.66 13.67
C GLU A 202 -14.56 14.54 14.34
N SER A 203 -14.16 14.22 15.57
CA SER A 203 -13.17 15.01 16.33
C SER A 203 -12.32 14.13 17.25
N VAL A 204 -11.21 14.70 17.70
CA VAL A 204 -10.39 14.19 18.80
C VAL A 204 -10.44 15.19 19.94
N GLU A 205 -10.88 14.76 21.10
CA GLU A 205 -10.97 15.60 22.28
C GLU A 205 -9.66 15.59 23.06
N VAL A 206 -9.16 16.78 23.32
CA VAL A 206 -7.91 17.00 24.05
C VAL A 206 -8.16 17.96 25.20
N GLU A 207 -7.86 17.52 26.40
CA GLU A 207 -7.91 18.35 27.62
C GLU A 207 -6.51 18.44 28.21
N GLU A 208 -6.09 19.63 28.57
CA GLU A 208 -4.76 19.89 29.17
C GLU A 208 -3.59 19.25 28.40
N GLY A 209 -3.68 19.23 27.05
CA GLY A 209 -2.66 18.65 26.18
C GLY A 209 -2.65 17.09 26.14
N ARG A 210 -3.66 16.44 26.69
CA ARG A 210 -3.82 14.98 26.70
C ARG A 210 -5.08 14.57 25.95
N VAL A 211 -4.96 13.52 25.15
CA VAL A 211 -6.12 12.90 24.50
C VAL A 211 -7.03 12.30 25.57
N LYS A 212 -8.34 12.53 25.44
CA LYS A 212 -9.38 11.97 26.28
C LYS A 212 -10.27 11.00 25.54
N SER A 213 -10.69 11.39 24.35
CA SER A 213 -11.62 10.59 23.57
C SER A 213 -11.55 10.90 22.07
N VAL A 214 -12.20 10.05 21.32
CA VAL A 214 -12.48 10.21 19.89
C VAL A 214 -14.00 10.22 19.71
N ALA A 215 -14.53 11.28 19.10
CA ALA A 215 -15.93 11.37 18.74
C ALA A 215 -16.16 10.93 17.30
N LEU A 216 -17.19 10.13 17.08
CA LEU A 216 -17.63 9.66 15.78
C LEU A 216 -18.92 10.35 15.36
N GLU A 217 -19.11 10.52 14.06
CA GLU A 217 -20.36 11.01 13.50
C GLU A 217 -21.55 10.17 14.03
N GLY A 218 -22.58 10.83 14.50
CA GLY A 218 -23.72 10.17 15.18
C GLY A 218 -23.60 10.10 16.71
N GLY A 219 -22.58 10.75 17.33
CA GLY A 219 -22.49 10.97 18.76
C GLY A 219 -21.83 9.85 19.57
N ARG A 220 -21.32 8.78 18.93
CA ARG A 220 -20.55 7.77 19.66
C ARG A 220 -19.20 8.32 20.07
N VAL A 221 -18.87 8.17 21.35
CA VAL A 221 -17.58 8.59 21.92
C VAL A 221 -16.81 7.33 22.36
N ILE A 222 -15.51 7.30 22.07
CA ILE A 222 -14.58 6.23 22.46
C ILE A 222 -13.47 6.86 23.30
N GLU A 223 -13.42 6.49 24.57
CA GLU A 223 -12.36 6.94 25.47
C GLU A 223 -11.00 6.38 25.04
N SER A 224 -9.97 7.21 25.14
CA SER A 224 -8.62 6.80 24.73
C SER A 224 -7.53 7.61 25.45
N ASP A 225 -6.39 6.96 25.69
CA ASP A 225 -5.21 7.58 26.28
C ASP A 225 -4.24 8.07 25.19
N ALA A 226 -4.41 7.56 23.97
CA ALA A 226 -3.67 7.99 22.79
C ALA A 226 -4.46 7.74 21.50
N VAL A 227 -4.22 8.57 20.49
CA VAL A 227 -4.83 8.45 19.16
C VAL A 227 -3.76 8.41 18.08
N VAL A 228 -3.94 7.53 17.11
CA VAL A 228 -3.15 7.47 15.87
C VAL A 228 -4.04 7.87 14.70
N LEU A 229 -3.68 8.92 13.97
CA LEU A 229 -4.41 9.40 12.81
C LEU A 229 -3.75 8.86 11.53
N ALA A 230 -4.34 7.82 10.93
CA ALA A 230 -3.88 7.15 9.71
C ALA A 230 -4.87 7.31 8.56
N LEU A 231 -5.36 8.54 8.35
CA LEU A 231 -6.52 8.88 7.52
C LEU A 231 -6.22 8.89 6.01
N GLY A 232 -5.00 8.54 5.59
CA GLY A 232 -4.62 8.51 4.18
C GLY A 232 -4.84 9.86 3.50
N PRO A 233 -5.42 9.89 2.28
CA PRO A 233 -5.64 11.13 1.54
C PRO A 233 -6.70 12.04 2.19
N TRP A 234 -7.44 11.56 3.17
CA TRP A 234 -8.43 12.36 3.91
C TRP A 234 -7.84 13.09 5.12
N SER A 235 -6.54 12.94 5.40
CA SER A 235 -5.87 13.64 6.51
C SER A 235 -6.08 15.16 6.47
N CYS A 236 -6.15 15.75 5.26
CA CYS A 236 -6.41 17.18 5.10
C CYS A 236 -7.84 17.62 5.46
N LYS A 237 -8.77 16.68 5.68
CA LYS A 237 -10.15 16.99 6.09
C LYS A 237 -10.32 17.13 7.59
N LEU A 238 -9.36 16.69 8.37
CA LEU A 238 -9.33 16.89 9.82
C LEU A 238 -8.61 18.19 10.11
N GLU A 239 -9.28 19.15 10.74
CA GLU A 239 -8.76 20.49 11.01
C GLU A 239 -7.43 20.45 11.79
N LEU A 240 -7.34 19.56 12.78
CA LEU A 240 -6.11 19.31 13.54
C LEU A 240 -4.90 19.03 12.65
N LEU A 241 -5.06 18.28 11.56
CA LEU A 241 -3.97 17.94 10.64
C LEU A 241 -3.80 18.98 9.55
N SER A 242 -4.89 19.53 9.01
CA SER A 242 -4.84 20.49 7.91
C SER A 242 -4.21 21.83 8.31
N SER A 243 -4.23 22.16 9.60
CA SER A 243 -3.53 23.34 10.15
C SER A 243 -2.01 23.21 10.14
N ILE A 244 -1.49 21.96 10.15
CA ILE A 244 -0.06 21.65 10.26
C ILE A 244 0.51 21.13 8.93
N PHE A 245 -0.25 20.29 8.23
CA PHE A 245 0.20 19.59 7.03
C PHE A 245 -0.70 19.86 5.83
N ARG A 246 -0.08 19.94 4.64
CA ARG A 246 -0.80 19.92 3.37
C ARG A 246 -0.67 18.52 2.75
N VAL A 247 -1.78 17.82 2.69
CA VAL A 247 -1.86 16.48 2.08
C VAL A 247 -2.74 16.57 0.84
N HIS A 248 -2.22 16.15 -0.32
CA HIS A 248 -2.96 16.10 -1.57
C HIS A 248 -3.07 14.64 -2.03
N GLY A 249 -4.28 14.22 -2.37
CA GLY A 249 -4.52 12.92 -2.97
C GLY A 249 -4.26 12.95 -4.47
N LEU A 250 -3.52 11.96 -4.99
CA LEU A 250 -3.43 11.71 -6.42
C LEU A 250 -4.35 10.54 -6.78
N LYS A 251 -5.13 10.72 -7.84
CA LYS A 251 -5.97 9.66 -8.39
C LYS A 251 -5.15 8.84 -9.37
N ALA A 252 -4.93 7.56 -9.03
CA ALA A 252 -4.38 6.57 -9.95
C ALA A 252 -5.50 5.67 -10.48
N HIS A 253 -5.28 5.08 -11.64
CA HIS A 253 -6.18 4.11 -12.25
C HIS A 253 -5.49 2.75 -12.30
N SER A 254 -6.28 1.71 -12.11
CA SER A 254 -5.83 0.34 -12.35
C SER A 254 -6.88 -0.44 -13.13
N ILE A 255 -6.40 -1.37 -13.94
CA ILE A 255 -7.24 -2.32 -14.66
C ILE A 255 -6.94 -3.69 -14.07
N VAL A 256 -7.96 -4.46 -13.81
CA VAL A 256 -7.85 -5.86 -13.43
C VAL A 256 -8.25 -6.71 -14.61
N LEU A 257 -7.35 -7.61 -15.01
CA LEU A 257 -7.54 -8.52 -16.14
C LEU A 257 -7.51 -9.96 -15.65
N GLU A 258 -8.42 -10.76 -16.13
CA GLU A 258 -8.46 -12.20 -15.92
C GLU A 258 -7.94 -12.90 -17.16
N PRO A 259 -6.80 -13.63 -17.10
CA PRO A 259 -6.24 -14.32 -18.23
C PRO A 259 -7.06 -15.56 -18.58
N LYS A 260 -7.01 -15.98 -19.85
CA LYS A 260 -7.67 -17.22 -20.31
C LYS A 260 -7.03 -18.48 -19.71
N ASN A 261 -5.72 -18.43 -19.45
CA ASN A 261 -4.97 -19.53 -18.84
C ASN A 261 -4.16 -19.01 -17.64
N PRO A 262 -4.74 -19.01 -16.43
CA PRO A 262 -4.07 -18.55 -15.22
C PRO A 262 -2.80 -19.32 -14.88
N ASP A 263 -2.73 -20.60 -15.17
CA ASP A 263 -1.60 -21.47 -14.82
C ASP A 263 -0.33 -21.17 -15.64
N ALA A 264 -0.51 -20.53 -16.80
CA ALA A 264 0.63 -20.09 -17.63
C ALA A 264 1.35 -18.88 -17.03
N ILE A 265 0.74 -18.19 -16.04
CA ILE A 265 1.24 -16.92 -15.53
C ILE A 265 2.27 -17.14 -14.43
N THR A 266 3.52 -16.86 -14.78
CA THR A 266 4.64 -16.96 -13.85
C THR A 266 4.80 -15.71 -12.98
N PRO A 267 5.45 -15.80 -11.79
CA PRO A 267 5.59 -14.67 -10.86
C PRO A 267 6.65 -13.67 -11.34
N HIS A 268 6.28 -12.84 -12.31
CA HIS A 268 7.12 -11.75 -12.83
C HIS A 268 6.35 -10.43 -12.80
N ALA A 269 6.84 -9.44 -12.06
CA ALA A 269 6.35 -8.07 -12.18
C ALA A 269 7.01 -7.40 -13.40
N LEU A 270 6.24 -6.60 -14.15
CA LEU A 270 6.74 -5.90 -15.31
C LEU A 270 6.59 -4.39 -15.11
N PHE A 271 7.69 -3.68 -15.33
CA PHE A 271 7.75 -2.22 -15.41
C PHE A 271 7.98 -1.85 -16.87
N LEU A 272 6.97 -1.26 -17.48
CA LEU A 272 6.96 -1.02 -18.92
C LEU A 272 7.25 0.45 -19.20
N THR A 273 7.97 0.72 -20.29
CA THR A 273 8.00 2.03 -20.93
C THR A 273 7.30 1.90 -22.28
N TYR A 274 6.11 2.48 -22.38
CA TYR A 274 5.30 2.44 -23.60
C TYR A 274 5.47 3.72 -24.41
N HIS A 275 5.84 3.57 -25.69
CA HIS A 275 6.03 4.67 -26.63
C HIS A 275 4.88 4.69 -27.67
N PRO A 276 3.98 5.71 -27.61
CA PRO A 276 2.90 5.86 -28.59
C PRO A 276 3.43 6.17 -30.00
N SER A 277 2.77 5.64 -31.04
CA SER A 277 3.15 5.85 -32.45
C SER A 277 2.94 7.28 -32.96
N GLN A 278 1.92 7.97 -32.42
CA GLN A 278 1.57 9.32 -32.86
C GLN A 278 2.36 10.44 -32.18
N GLY A 279 3.44 10.11 -31.54
CA GLY A 279 4.18 11.04 -30.70
C GLY A 279 3.45 11.28 -29.36
N GLY A 280 4.17 11.70 -28.36
CA GLY A 280 3.62 11.91 -27.03
C GLY A 280 4.65 11.51 -25.99
N LYS A 281 4.31 11.80 -24.72
CA LYS A 281 5.16 11.38 -23.62
C LYS A 281 5.02 9.88 -23.42
N PRO A 282 6.12 9.16 -23.20
CA PRO A 282 6.04 7.76 -22.80
C PRO A 282 5.16 7.56 -21.59
N LEU A 283 4.54 6.40 -21.51
CA LEU A 283 3.75 5.94 -20.35
C LEU A 283 4.51 4.82 -19.67
N ASP A 284 4.42 4.77 -18.36
CA ASP A 284 5.10 3.78 -17.52
C ASP A 284 4.08 2.90 -16.79
N PRO A 285 3.39 1.97 -17.50
CA PRO A 285 2.47 1.04 -16.86
C PRO A 285 3.24 -0.07 -16.12
N GLU A 286 2.66 -0.49 -14.99
CA GLU A 286 3.19 -1.57 -14.17
C GLU A 286 2.22 -2.74 -14.19
N VAL A 287 2.73 -3.96 -14.38
CA VAL A 287 1.92 -5.18 -14.44
C VAL A 287 2.26 -6.10 -13.28
N TYR A 288 1.26 -6.43 -12.49
CA TYR A 288 1.40 -7.27 -11.30
C TYR A 288 0.49 -8.50 -11.40
N PRO A 289 1.04 -9.67 -11.76
CA PRO A 289 0.27 -10.90 -11.73
C PRO A 289 -0.01 -11.31 -10.29
N ARG A 290 -1.23 -11.73 -10.00
CA ARG A 290 -1.63 -12.22 -8.68
C ARG A 290 -1.46 -13.75 -8.61
N PRO A 291 -1.29 -14.34 -7.41
CA PRO A 291 -1.29 -15.80 -7.25
C PRO A 291 -2.54 -16.49 -7.77
N THR A 292 -3.67 -15.78 -7.80
CA THR A 292 -4.94 -16.25 -8.37
C THR A 292 -4.98 -16.22 -9.90
N GLY A 293 -3.87 -15.86 -10.57
CA GLY A 293 -3.80 -15.69 -12.01
C GLY A 293 -4.31 -14.36 -12.55
N ILE A 294 -4.95 -13.53 -11.74
CA ILE A 294 -5.46 -12.22 -12.15
C ILE A 294 -4.30 -11.22 -12.27
N PHE A 295 -4.33 -10.34 -13.27
CA PHE A 295 -3.40 -9.23 -13.40
C PHE A 295 -3.97 -7.95 -12.85
N THR A 296 -3.13 -7.16 -12.20
CA THR A 296 -3.40 -5.74 -11.90
C THR A 296 -2.43 -4.90 -12.70
N ILE A 297 -2.94 -4.05 -13.58
CA ILE A 297 -2.15 -3.06 -14.32
C ILE A 297 -2.38 -1.71 -13.68
N LEU A 298 -1.31 -1.08 -13.21
CA LEU A 298 -1.33 0.27 -12.63
C LEU A 298 -0.75 1.27 -13.59
N THR A 299 -1.37 2.46 -13.66
CA THR A 299 -0.81 3.61 -14.36
C THR A 299 -1.48 4.89 -13.92
N LEU A 300 -0.73 5.98 -13.95
CA LEU A 300 -1.26 7.30 -13.62
C LEU A 300 -2.07 7.94 -14.76
N LYS A 301 -2.10 7.38 -15.99
CA LYS A 301 -2.63 8.07 -17.17
C LYS A 301 -3.44 7.25 -18.19
N ILE A 302 -3.73 5.96 -17.98
CA ILE A 302 -4.17 5.06 -19.09
C ILE A 302 -5.63 5.17 -19.55
N LEU A 303 -6.50 5.98 -19.06
CA LEU A 303 -7.92 5.83 -19.50
C LEU A 303 -8.24 6.31 -20.92
N LEU A 304 -7.29 6.79 -21.71
CA LEU A 304 -7.57 7.40 -23.03
C LEU A 304 -6.87 6.77 -24.25
N LEU A 305 -6.03 5.76 -24.10
CA LEU A 305 -5.13 5.33 -25.17
C LEU A 305 -5.15 3.85 -25.56
N LEU A 306 -6.05 3.04 -25.06
CA LEU A 306 -6.26 1.71 -25.65
C LEU A 306 -7.12 1.87 -26.91
N PRO A 307 -6.58 1.64 -28.13
CA PRO A 307 -7.38 1.56 -29.33
C PRO A 307 -8.48 0.52 -29.13
N ARG A 308 -9.69 0.80 -29.58
CA ARG A 308 -10.88 -0.07 -29.41
C ARG A 308 -10.70 -1.51 -29.90
N ASN A 309 -9.63 -1.79 -30.63
CA ASN A 309 -9.32 -3.09 -31.23
C ASN A 309 -8.21 -3.87 -30.53
N TYR A 310 -7.55 -3.32 -29.51
CA TYR A 310 -6.56 -4.02 -28.69
C TYR A 310 -7.15 -4.41 -27.34
N PHE A 311 -8.15 -5.26 -27.37
CA PHE A 311 -8.30 -6.19 -26.27
C PHE A 311 -7.19 -7.22 -26.44
N LEU A 312 -6.12 -7.01 -25.70
CA LEU A 312 -5.01 -7.90 -25.60
C LEU A 312 -5.51 -9.34 -25.50
N MET A 313 -5.25 -10.13 -26.51
CA MET A 313 -5.32 -11.57 -26.42
C MET A 313 -4.13 -11.98 -25.54
N PHE A 314 -4.37 -11.98 -24.21
CA PHE A 314 -3.53 -12.68 -23.26
C PHE A 314 -4.12 -14.04 -22.96
#